data_53dc4c29d7a4519523ad794f4007fd5b
#
_entry.id   53dc4c29d7a4519523ad794f4007fd5b
#
_cell.length_a   1.000
_cell.length_b   1.000
_cell.length_c   1.000
_cell.angle_alpha   90.00
_cell.angle_beta   90.00
_cell.angle_gamma   90.00
#
_symmetry.space_group_name_H-M   'P 1'
#
loop_
_entity.id
_entity.type
_entity.pdbx_description
1 polymer ?
#
loop_
_entity_poly.entity_id
_entity_poly.type
_entity_poly.pdbx_seq_one_letter_code
_entity_poly.pdbx_strand_id
1 'polypeptide(L)'
;MEIWIGRDGERHGPYKESDVREWLRSGKVSPDDLAWYEGLADWQPLSVLSRDAVPAATPPADNPYAAPATPLQALPQTTAAVLEDYAGFWKRLAAYILDAIVLYIPNNLVIMRSMGDGAAQETMKQAMMAAPGDPHVMLAAYGQYYATMGTAILLTAVLTWLYFAVCESSPWQATLGKLALGIRVTDLEGRRISFWRALGRYLAKFLSTIILCIGFMMAGWTRRKQALHDMLCSTLVLNGRASEFKPDATATGKSNSFSA
;
A
#
# COMPACT_ATOMS: atom_id res chain seq x y z
N MET A 1 15.49 -36.43 25.37
CA MET A 1 15.90 -35.26 24.62
C MET A 1 16.88 -34.47 25.48
N GLU A 2 17.97 -33.96 24.92
CA GLU A 2 18.93 -33.11 25.63
C GLU A 2 18.58 -31.65 25.40
N ILE A 3 18.46 -30.87 26.48
CA ILE A 3 18.04 -29.47 26.43
C ILE A 3 19.15 -28.59 27.02
N TRP A 4 19.45 -27.51 26.34
CA TRP A 4 20.35 -26.44 26.80
C TRP A 4 19.51 -25.28 27.33
N ILE A 5 19.91 -24.68 28.45
CA ILE A 5 19.23 -23.54 29.06
C ILE A 5 20.13 -22.32 28.95
N GLY A 6 19.60 -21.21 28.44
CA GLY A 6 20.24 -19.90 28.38
C GLY A 6 19.69 -19.02 29.49
N ARG A 7 20.59 -18.60 30.40
CA ARG A 7 20.30 -17.66 31.50
C ARG A 7 21.46 -16.67 31.61
N ASP A 8 21.15 -15.39 31.75
CA ASP A 8 22.12 -14.30 31.94
C ASP A 8 23.20 -14.21 30.84
N GLY A 9 22.86 -14.64 29.62
CA GLY A 9 23.78 -14.65 28.48
C GLY A 9 24.73 -15.85 28.45
N GLU A 10 24.65 -16.78 29.39
CA GLU A 10 25.41 -18.01 29.43
C GLU A 10 24.58 -19.23 29.09
N ARG A 11 25.20 -20.24 28.47
CA ARG A 11 24.57 -21.50 28.08
C ARG A 11 24.92 -22.60 29.05
N HIS A 12 23.93 -23.23 29.66
CA HIS A 12 24.05 -24.32 30.61
C HIS A 12 23.47 -25.62 30.06
N GLY A 13 24.11 -26.75 30.24
CA GLY A 13 23.66 -28.05 29.78
C GLY A 13 24.75 -28.88 29.10
N PRO A 14 24.43 -29.99 28.44
CA PRO A 14 23.05 -30.47 28.19
C PRO A 14 22.39 -31.14 29.41
N TYR A 15 21.08 -30.92 29.56
CA TYR A 15 20.27 -31.51 30.62
C TYR A 15 19.22 -32.43 30.05
N LYS A 16 18.78 -33.44 30.83
CA LYS A 16 17.67 -34.31 30.42
C LYS A 16 16.35 -33.55 30.54
N GLU A 17 15.47 -33.80 29.63
CA GLU A 17 14.11 -33.19 29.64
C GLU A 17 13.36 -33.40 30.96
N SER A 18 13.50 -34.59 31.59
CA SER A 18 12.91 -34.90 32.89
C SER A 18 13.35 -33.92 33.97
N ASP A 19 14.64 -33.61 33.98
CA ASP A 19 15.28 -32.75 35.01
C ASP A 19 14.82 -31.30 34.83
N VAL A 20 14.75 -30.85 33.61
CA VAL A 20 14.29 -29.48 33.26
C VAL A 20 12.80 -29.32 33.65
N ARG A 21 11.96 -30.31 33.42
CA ARG A 21 10.54 -30.29 33.84
C ARG A 21 10.40 -30.26 35.38
N GLU A 22 11.22 -30.99 36.11
CA GLU A 22 11.22 -30.98 37.58
C GLU A 22 11.69 -29.60 38.11
N TRP A 23 12.73 -29.02 37.50
CA TRP A 23 13.25 -27.70 37.88
C TRP A 23 12.23 -26.58 37.57
N LEU A 24 11.46 -26.71 36.50
CA LEU A 24 10.38 -25.79 36.21
C LEU A 24 9.26 -25.84 37.25
N ARG A 25 8.89 -27.05 37.71
CA ARG A 25 7.88 -27.28 38.78
C ARG A 25 8.34 -26.80 40.15
N SER A 26 9.64 -26.95 40.43
CA SER A 26 10.23 -26.53 41.71
C SER A 26 10.60 -25.04 41.73
N GLY A 27 10.43 -24.31 40.60
CA GLY A 27 10.81 -22.90 40.50
C GLY A 27 12.34 -22.64 40.44
N LYS A 28 13.12 -23.67 40.21
CA LYS A 28 14.60 -23.58 40.11
C LYS A 28 15.02 -22.94 38.78
N VAL A 29 14.17 -23.08 37.74
CA VAL A 29 14.32 -22.49 36.40
C VAL A 29 13.08 -21.68 36.11
N SER A 30 13.25 -20.49 35.54
CA SER A 30 12.13 -19.63 35.16
C SER A 30 11.47 -20.11 33.87
N PRO A 31 10.14 -19.98 33.74
CA PRO A 31 9.44 -20.19 32.47
C PRO A 31 9.93 -19.29 31.33
N ASP A 32 10.53 -18.15 31.67
CA ASP A 32 11.05 -17.16 30.72
C ASP A 32 12.50 -17.42 30.31
N ASP A 33 13.21 -18.38 30.99
CA ASP A 33 14.55 -18.78 30.58
C ASP A 33 14.50 -19.41 29.19
N LEU A 34 15.51 -19.12 28.37
CA LEU A 34 15.58 -19.63 27.01
C LEU A 34 16.06 -21.08 27.00
N ALA A 35 15.49 -21.89 26.14
CA ALA A 35 15.90 -23.28 25.93
C ALA A 35 16.14 -23.58 24.46
N TRP A 36 17.08 -24.48 24.22
CA TRP A 36 17.41 -24.98 22.89
C TRP A 36 17.66 -26.50 22.94
N TYR A 37 17.21 -27.21 21.94
CA TYR A 37 17.53 -28.63 21.72
C TYR A 37 17.79 -28.89 20.24
N GLU A 38 18.41 -29.99 19.92
CA GLU A 38 18.75 -30.37 18.54
C GLU A 38 17.47 -30.50 17.70
N GLY A 39 17.38 -29.68 16.66
CA GLY A 39 16.20 -29.57 15.77
C GLY A 39 15.42 -28.27 15.90
N LEU A 40 15.69 -27.42 16.91
CA LEU A 40 15.14 -26.08 17.00
C LEU A 40 15.98 -25.08 16.16
N ALA A 41 15.29 -24.27 15.36
CA ALA A 41 15.94 -23.24 14.53
C ALA A 41 16.52 -22.09 15.36
N ASP A 42 15.93 -21.80 16.54
CA ASP A 42 16.36 -20.69 17.43
C ASP A 42 16.01 -21.00 18.89
N TRP A 43 16.57 -20.22 19.82
CA TRP A 43 16.29 -20.30 21.25
C TRP A 43 14.87 -19.87 21.57
N GLN A 44 14.12 -20.68 22.34
CA GLN A 44 12.75 -20.39 22.73
C GLN A 44 12.57 -20.42 24.25
N PRO A 45 11.61 -19.62 24.81
CA PRO A 45 11.28 -19.68 26.24
C PRO A 45 10.83 -21.08 26.67
N LEU A 46 11.24 -21.53 27.85
CA LEU A 46 10.85 -22.81 28.44
C LEU A 46 9.34 -22.96 28.56
N SER A 47 8.60 -21.88 28.73
CA SER A 47 7.13 -21.85 28.74
C SER A 47 6.50 -22.37 27.44
N VAL A 48 7.17 -22.20 26.31
CA VAL A 48 6.69 -22.72 25.00
C VAL A 48 6.91 -24.21 24.89
N LEU A 49 8.05 -24.70 25.39
CA LEU A 49 8.41 -26.13 25.34
C LEU A 49 7.65 -26.96 26.38
N SER A 50 7.15 -26.35 27.44
CA SER A 50 6.43 -27.02 28.52
C SER A 50 4.91 -26.94 28.41
N ARG A 51 4.37 -26.49 27.28
CA ARG A 51 2.91 -26.35 27.06
C ARG A 51 2.11 -27.62 27.31
N ASP A 52 2.72 -28.77 27.14
CA ASP A 52 2.11 -30.08 27.41
C ASP A 52 2.24 -30.53 28.87
N ALA A 53 2.96 -29.76 29.71
CA ALA A 53 3.27 -30.15 31.08
C ALA A 53 2.62 -29.29 32.18
N VAL A 54 2.00 -28.18 31.83
CA VAL A 54 1.18 -27.40 32.75
C VAL A 54 -0.27 -27.81 32.55
N PRO A 55 -0.94 -28.51 33.52
CA PRO A 55 -2.37 -28.58 33.50
C PRO A 55 -2.88 -27.15 33.44
N ALA A 56 -3.71 -26.83 32.43
CA ALA A 56 -4.40 -25.56 32.37
C ALA A 56 -4.96 -25.30 33.78
N ALA A 57 -4.45 -24.27 34.45
CA ALA A 57 -5.02 -23.85 35.72
C ALA A 57 -6.48 -23.53 35.41
N THR A 58 -7.38 -24.45 35.76
CA THR A 58 -8.81 -24.22 35.76
C THR A 58 -9.01 -23.00 36.67
N PRO A 59 -9.51 -21.88 36.16
CA PRO A 59 -9.83 -20.76 37.02
C PRO A 59 -10.79 -21.25 38.08
N PRO A 60 -10.63 -20.90 39.36
CA PRO A 60 -11.60 -21.27 40.38
C PRO A 60 -12.97 -20.80 39.93
N ALA A 61 -13.93 -21.74 39.90
CA ALA A 61 -15.25 -21.58 39.29
C ALA A 61 -16.17 -20.56 39.99
N ASP A 62 -15.71 -19.91 41.05
CA ASP A 62 -16.50 -18.99 41.88
C ASP A 62 -15.83 -17.65 42.18
N ASN A 63 -15.23 -17.02 41.17
CA ASN A 63 -14.83 -15.62 41.33
C ASN A 63 -15.91 -14.70 40.72
N PRO A 64 -16.81 -14.08 41.53
CA PRO A 64 -17.84 -13.18 41.02
C PRO A 64 -17.26 -11.91 40.36
N TYR A 65 -15.96 -11.68 40.48
CA TYR A 65 -15.21 -10.59 39.82
C TYR A 65 -14.34 -11.08 38.65
N ALA A 66 -14.44 -12.35 38.26
CA ALA A 66 -13.77 -12.81 37.07
C ALA A 66 -14.31 -12.03 35.87
N ALA A 67 -13.46 -11.24 35.22
CA ALA A 67 -13.82 -10.65 33.94
C ALA A 67 -14.33 -11.75 33.03
N PRO A 68 -15.47 -11.54 32.32
CA PRO A 68 -15.99 -12.55 31.41
C PRO A 68 -14.86 -12.95 30.50
N ALA A 69 -14.61 -14.27 30.38
CA ALA A 69 -13.68 -14.85 29.44
C ALA A 69 -14.24 -14.59 28.03
N THR A 70 -14.13 -13.35 27.62
CA THR A 70 -14.30 -13.01 26.21
C THR A 70 -13.20 -13.81 25.53
N PRO A 71 -13.52 -14.77 24.62
CA PRO A 71 -12.48 -15.35 23.80
C PRO A 71 -11.73 -14.16 23.22
N LEU A 72 -10.43 -14.06 23.46
CA LEU A 72 -9.57 -13.14 22.73
C LEU A 72 -9.78 -13.54 21.27
N GLN A 73 -10.83 -13.00 20.65
CA GLN A 73 -10.94 -12.95 19.23
C GLN A 73 -9.64 -12.32 18.83
N ALA A 74 -8.79 -13.10 18.16
CA ALA A 74 -7.58 -12.59 17.57
C ALA A 74 -8.02 -11.30 16.88
N LEU A 75 -7.65 -10.15 17.49
CA LEU A 75 -7.87 -8.86 16.87
C LEU A 75 -7.39 -9.06 15.44
N PRO A 76 -8.22 -8.80 14.44
CA PRO A 76 -7.79 -8.98 13.08
C PRO A 76 -6.42 -8.31 13.01
N GLN A 77 -5.39 -9.06 12.58
CA GLN A 77 -3.97 -8.61 12.56
C GLN A 77 -3.78 -7.42 11.62
N THR A 78 -4.74 -6.54 11.62
CA THR A 78 -5.18 -5.73 10.53
C THR A 78 -4.54 -4.37 10.53
N THR A 79 -3.90 -3.91 11.62
CA THR A 79 -3.61 -2.49 11.55
C THR A 79 -2.13 -2.16 11.40
N ALA A 80 -1.24 -2.73 12.16
CA ALA A 80 0.16 -2.33 12.09
C ALA A 80 0.95 -3.10 11.02
N ALA A 81 0.91 -4.44 11.01
CA ALA A 81 1.70 -5.25 10.09
C ALA A 81 1.28 -5.07 8.61
N VAL A 82 -0.01 -4.87 8.36
CA VAL A 82 -0.54 -4.61 7.01
C VAL A 82 -0.23 -3.19 6.53
N LEU A 83 -0.14 -2.23 7.43
CA LEU A 83 0.28 -0.86 7.12
C LEU A 83 1.79 -0.76 6.88
N GLU A 84 2.58 -1.78 7.19
CA GLU A 84 4.02 -1.84 6.96
C GLU A 84 4.40 -2.54 5.65
N ASP A 85 3.46 -3.21 4.98
CA ASP A 85 3.71 -3.83 3.67
C ASP A 85 3.61 -2.81 2.52
N TYR A 86 4.65 -2.01 2.39
CA TYR A 86 4.73 -0.94 1.39
C TYR A 86 5.09 -1.48 0.00
N ALA A 87 4.38 -1.02 -1.02
CA ALA A 87 4.72 -1.30 -2.41
C ALA A 87 6.00 -0.57 -2.82
N GLY A 88 7.01 -1.31 -3.27
CA GLY A 88 8.28 -0.76 -3.75
C GLY A 88 8.17 -0.06 -5.11
N PHE A 89 9.26 0.62 -5.50
CA PHE A 89 9.36 1.39 -6.75
C PHE A 89 8.99 0.56 -8.00
N TRP A 90 9.58 -0.62 -8.18
CA TRP A 90 9.37 -1.44 -9.38
C TRP A 90 7.92 -1.88 -9.59
N LYS A 91 7.24 -2.23 -8.50
CA LYS A 91 5.84 -2.62 -8.54
C LYS A 91 4.93 -1.45 -8.95
N ARG A 92 5.24 -0.24 -8.48
CA ARG A 92 4.53 0.99 -8.87
C ARG A 92 4.80 1.37 -10.32
N LEU A 93 6.05 1.21 -10.79
CA LEU A 93 6.43 1.45 -12.18
C LEU A 93 5.69 0.49 -13.11
N ALA A 94 5.65 -0.80 -12.79
CA ALA A 94 4.89 -1.78 -13.56
C ALA A 94 3.38 -1.45 -13.60
N ALA A 95 2.79 -1.03 -12.46
CA ALA A 95 1.40 -0.56 -12.42
C ALA A 95 1.18 0.64 -13.34
N TYR A 96 2.10 1.61 -13.34
CA TYR A 96 2.01 2.79 -14.20
C TYR A 96 2.10 2.42 -15.68
N ILE A 97 2.96 1.47 -16.08
CA ILE A 97 3.05 0.96 -17.45
C ILE A 97 1.73 0.32 -17.88
N LEU A 98 1.12 -0.50 -17.01
CA LEU A 98 -0.21 -1.09 -17.29
C LEU A 98 -1.28 -0.01 -17.44
N ASP A 99 -1.28 1.01 -16.58
CA ASP A 99 -2.20 2.14 -16.71
C ASP A 99 -1.98 2.93 -18.01
N ALA A 100 -0.72 3.10 -18.45
CA ALA A 100 -0.41 3.74 -19.71
C ALA A 100 -0.96 2.96 -20.92
N ILE A 101 -0.90 1.62 -20.88
CA ILE A 101 -1.49 0.75 -21.91
C ILE A 101 -3.03 0.91 -21.93
N VAL A 102 -3.67 0.91 -20.76
CA VAL A 102 -5.12 1.11 -20.63
C VAL A 102 -5.54 2.48 -21.16
N LEU A 103 -4.78 3.53 -20.86
CA LEU A 103 -5.07 4.89 -21.28
C LEU A 103 -4.68 5.17 -22.74
N TYR A 104 -3.92 4.30 -23.38
CA TYR A 104 -3.47 4.47 -24.76
C TYR A 104 -4.67 4.66 -25.72
N ILE A 105 -5.67 3.78 -25.67
CA ILE A 105 -6.83 3.83 -26.56
C ILE A 105 -7.64 5.12 -26.35
N PRO A 106 -8.13 5.46 -25.14
CA PRO A 106 -8.93 6.67 -24.94
C PRO A 106 -8.14 7.95 -25.24
N ASN A 107 -6.85 8.02 -24.93
CA ASN A 107 -6.03 9.20 -25.25
C ASN A 107 -5.86 9.36 -26.77
N ASN A 108 -5.59 8.29 -27.51
CA ASN A 108 -5.52 8.34 -28.95
C ASN A 108 -6.84 8.74 -29.60
N LEU A 109 -7.97 8.24 -29.08
CA LEU A 109 -9.30 8.63 -29.55
C LEU A 109 -9.55 10.14 -29.37
N VAL A 110 -9.15 10.69 -28.20
CA VAL A 110 -9.23 12.15 -27.94
C VAL A 110 -8.37 12.92 -28.92
N ILE A 111 -7.13 12.48 -29.13
CA ILE A 111 -6.21 13.14 -30.09
C ILE A 111 -6.80 13.13 -31.50
N MET A 112 -7.23 11.97 -32.00
CA MET A 112 -7.83 11.82 -33.32
C MET A 112 -9.06 12.73 -33.50
N ARG A 113 -9.93 12.78 -32.48
CA ARG A 113 -11.13 13.65 -32.53
C ARG A 113 -10.80 15.12 -32.45
N SER A 114 -9.76 15.50 -31.68
CA SER A 114 -9.34 16.90 -31.52
C SER A 114 -8.60 17.45 -32.75
N MET A 115 -7.79 16.61 -33.39
CA MET A 115 -7.03 17.00 -34.58
C MET A 115 -7.83 16.84 -35.88
N GLY A 116 -9.00 16.23 -35.83
CA GLY A 116 -9.78 15.85 -37.03
C GLY A 116 -8.99 14.86 -37.91
N ASP A 117 -9.40 14.69 -39.15
CA ASP A 117 -8.75 13.82 -40.14
C ASP A 117 -7.45 14.44 -40.71
N GLY A 118 -6.67 15.10 -39.87
CA GLY A 118 -5.46 15.82 -40.32
C GLY A 118 -5.73 17.23 -40.87
N ALA A 119 -6.96 17.74 -40.74
CA ALA A 119 -7.39 19.02 -41.33
C ALA A 119 -6.48 20.20 -40.94
N ALA A 120 -6.05 20.29 -39.68
CA ALA A 120 -5.15 21.32 -39.21
C ALA A 120 -3.78 21.24 -39.89
N GLN A 121 -3.28 20.03 -40.12
CA GLN A 121 -2.00 19.79 -40.80
C GLN A 121 -2.08 20.09 -42.30
N GLU A 122 -3.19 19.69 -42.93
CA GLU A 122 -3.45 19.99 -44.34
C GLU A 122 -3.65 21.51 -44.57
N THR A 123 -4.37 22.20 -43.69
CA THR A 123 -4.52 23.66 -43.72
C THR A 123 -3.17 24.35 -43.61
N MET A 124 -2.29 23.89 -42.72
CA MET A 124 -0.94 24.39 -42.56
C MET A 124 -0.12 24.17 -43.84
N LYS A 125 -0.14 22.99 -44.45
CA LYS A 125 0.55 22.68 -45.69
C LYS A 125 0.05 23.56 -46.85
N GLN A 126 -1.29 23.68 -46.99
CA GLN A 126 -1.90 24.52 -48.03
C GLN A 126 -1.52 25.98 -47.88
N ALA A 127 -1.51 26.53 -46.67
CA ALA A 127 -1.07 27.90 -46.39
C ALA A 127 0.40 28.13 -46.79
N MET A 128 1.27 27.17 -46.47
CA MET A 128 2.69 27.20 -46.84
C MET A 128 2.91 27.13 -48.37
N MET A 129 2.06 26.40 -49.10
CA MET A 129 2.13 26.31 -50.56
C MET A 129 1.52 27.52 -51.25
N ALA A 130 0.45 28.09 -50.69
CA ALA A 130 -0.25 29.23 -51.29
C ALA A 130 0.54 30.57 -51.19
N ALA A 131 1.27 30.74 -50.10
CA ALA A 131 2.07 31.96 -49.88
C ALA A 131 3.45 31.60 -49.32
N PRO A 132 4.34 31.01 -50.14
CA PRO A 132 5.67 30.64 -49.72
C PRO A 132 6.48 31.86 -49.24
N GLY A 133 6.88 31.89 -47.96
CA GLY A 133 7.69 32.95 -47.40
C GLY A 133 6.92 34.16 -46.86
N ASP A 134 5.58 34.16 -46.87
CA ASP A 134 4.81 35.22 -46.19
C ASP A 134 4.77 34.88 -44.65
N PRO A 135 5.44 35.72 -43.81
CA PRO A 135 5.53 35.48 -42.39
C PRO A 135 4.16 35.50 -41.68
N HIS A 136 3.21 36.31 -42.16
CA HIS A 136 1.88 36.44 -41.54
C HIS A 136 1.05 35.20 -41.78
N VAL A 137 1.06 34.65 -42.99
CA VAL A 137 0.34 33.41 -43.35
C VAL A 137 0.92 32.21 -42.59
N MET A 138 2.26 32.13 -42.55
CA MET A 138 2.96 31.08 -41.81
C MET A 138 2.63 31.14 -40.32
N LEU A 139 2.72 32.32 -39.70
CA LEU A 139 2.45 32.51 -38.27
C LEU A 139 1.00 32.12 -37.92
N ALA A 140 0.04 32.53 -38.77
CA ALA A 140 -1.38 32.15 -38.55
C ALA A 140 -1.61 30.63 -38.67
N ALA A 141 -1.04 29.98 -39.68
CA ALA A 141 -1.16 28.54 -39.89
C ALA A 141 -0.50 27.74 -38.77
N TYR A 142 0.69 28.11 -38.33
CA TYR A 142 1.33 27.51 -37.17
C TYR A 142 0.54 27.74 -35.87
N GLY A 143 0.03 28.98 -35.67
CA GLY A 143 -0.79 29.32 -34.52
C GLY A 143 -2.03 28.42 -34.41
N GLN A 144 -2.72 28.21 -35.53
CA GLN A 144 -3.90 27.31 -35.55
C GLN A 144 -3.52 25.84 -35.28
N TYR A 145 -2.43 25.35 -35.87
CA TYR A 145 -1.94 24.00 -35.65
C TYR A 145 -1.59 23.77 -34.19
N TYR A 146 -0.81 24.66 -33.59
CA TYR A 146 -0.40 24.57 -32.19
C TYR A 146 -1.58 24.74 -31.23
N ALA A 147 -2.59 25.57 -31.55
CA ALA A 147 -3.79 25.71 -30.77
C ALA A 147 -4.58 24.38 -30.72
N THR A 148 -4.73 23.73 -31.90
CA THR A 148 -5.40 22.42 -31.99
C THR A 148 -4.64 21.35 -31.24
N MET A 149 -3.31 21.29 -31.38
CA MET A 149 -2.46 20.36 -30.65
C MET A 149 -2.51 20.62 -29.13
N GLY A 150 -2.45 21.89 -28.71
CA GLY A 150 -2.58 22.28 -27.31
C GLY A 150 -3.91 21.84 -26.69
N THR A 151 -5.01 21.96 -27.46
CA THR A 151 -6.32 21.47 -27.04
C THR A 151 -6.30 19.96 -26.86
N ALA A 152 -5.75 19.19 -27.79
CA ALA A 152 -5.62 17.73 -27.67
C ALA A 152 -4.79 17.32 -26.45
N ILE A 153 -3.65 18.00 -26.22
CA ILE A 153 -2.81 17.76 -25.05
C ILE A 153 -3.57 18.07 -23.75
N LEU A 154 -4.28 19.19 -23.69
CA LEU A 154 -5.06 19.57 -22.52
C LEU A 154 -6.14 18.54 -22.22
N LEU A 155 -6.91 18.12 -23.22
CA LEU A 155 -7.98 17.12 -23.05
C LEU A 155 -7.43 15.76 -22.57
N THR A 156 -6.33 15.29 -23.16
CA THR A 156 -5.69 14.04 -22.73
C THR A 156 -5.09 14.15 -21.33
N ALA A 157 -4.52 15.30 -20.97
CA ALA A 157 -4.03 15.56 -19.62
C ALA A 157 -5.15 15.55 -18.59
N VAL A 158 -6.29 16.21 -18.88
CA VAL A 158 -7.48 16.21 -18.00
C VAL A 158 -8.07 14.80 -17.88
N LEU A 159 -8.20 14.09 -18.99
CA LEU A 159 -8.70 12.70 -18.97
C LEU A 159 -7.83 11.80 -18.09
N THR A 160 -6.53 11.86 -18.30
CA THR A 160 -5.57 11.07 -17.51
C THR A 160 -5.61 11.47 -16.03
N TRP A 161 -5.66 12.76 -15.74
CA TRP A 161 -5.76 13.27 -14.38
C TRP A 161 -7.02 12.78 -13.66
N LEU A 162 -8.19 12.89 -14.30
CA LEU A 162 -9.44 12.40 -13.75
C LEU A 162 -9.43 10.88 -13.56
N TYR A 163 -8.89 10.12 -14.52
CA TYR A 163 -8.74 8.68 -14.37
C TYR A 163 -7.99 8.31 -13.07
N PHE A 164 -6.81 8.91 -12.83
CA PHE A 164 -6.05 8.65 -11.61
C PHE A 164 -6.81 9.12 -10.36
N ALA A 165 -7.39 10.31 -10.37
CA ALA A 165 -8.08 10.88 -9.22
C ALA A 165 -9.32 10.05 -8.84
N VAL A 166 -10.16 9.69 -9.81
CA VAL A 166 -11.37 8.89 -9.59
C VAL A 166 -11.03 7.48 -9.13
N CYS A 167 -10.09 6.81 -9.80
CA CYS A 167 -9.73 5.44 -9.45
C CYS A 167 -9.07 5.35 -8.05
N GLU A 168 -8.12 6.24 -7.72
CA GLU A 168 -7.43 6.23 -6.43
C GLU A 168 -8.34 6.66 -5.27
N SER A 169 -9.36 7.51 -5.53
CA SER A 169 -10.37 7.88 -4.54
C SER A 169 -11.59 6.96 -4.51
N SER A 170 -11.66 5.95 -5.37
CA SER A 170 -12.76 4.97 -5.41
C SER A 170 -12.67 3.98 -4.23
N PRO A 171 -13.69 3.13 -4.01
CA PRO A 171 -13.61 2.02 -3.06
C PRO A 171 -12.47 1.02 -3.35
N TRP A 172 -11.99 0.97 -4.58
CA TRP A 172 -10.85 0.13 -4.98
C TRP A 172 -9.51 0.69 -4.52
N GLN A 173 -9.45 2.01 -4.24
CA GLN A 173 -8.22 2.70 -3.80
C GLN A 173 -7.04 2.50 -4.78
N ALA A 174 -7.34 2.19 -6.04
CA ALA A 174 -6.34 1.79 -7.01
C ALA A 174 -6.80 2.08 -8.44
N THR A 175 -5.86 2.38 -9.33
CA THR A 175 -6.05 2.36 -10.78
C THR A 175 -6.12 0.92 -11.28
N LEU A 176 -6.50 0.70 -12.54
CA LEU A 176 -6.58 -0.64 -13.11
C LEU A 176 -5.23 -1.36 -13.08
N GLY A 177 -4.14 -0.66 -13.42
CA GLY A 177 -2.79 -1.22 -13.35
C GLY A 177 -2.37 -1.57 -11.92
N LYS A 178 -2.75 -0.77 -10.93
CA LYS A 178 -2.52 -1.06 -9.51
C LYS A 178 -3.34 -2.24 -9.01
N LEU A 179 -4.60 -2.36 -9.44
CA LEU A 179 -5.46 -3.51 -9.13
C LEU A 179 -4.87 -4.81 -9.68
N ALA A 180 -4.35 -4.78 -10.91
CA ALA A 180 -3.72 -5.94 -11.53
C ALA A 180 -2.51 -6.46 -10.71
N LEU A 181 -1.76 -5.54 -10.11
CA LEU A 181 -0.59 -5.88 -9.29
C LEU A 181 -0.89 -6.02 -7.79
N GLY A 182 -2.15 -5.91 -7.39
CA GLY A 182 -2.55 -6.03 -5.99
C GLY A 182 -1.91 -4.96 -5.11
N ILE A 183 -1.95 -3.68 -5.52
CA ILE A 183 -1.51 -2.54 -4.71
C ILE A 183 -2.59 -1.48 -4.63
N ARG A 184 -2.66 -0.77 -3.50
CA ARG A 184 -3.66 0.26 -3.24
C ARG A 184 -3.04 1.52 -2.65
N VAL A 185 -3.75 2.65 -2.79
CA VAL A 185 -3.37 3.95 -2.24
C VAL A 185 -4.24 4.26 -1.03
N THR A 186 -3.60 4.63 0.07
CA THR A 186 -4.28 4.95 1.33
C THR A 186 -3.74 6.26 1.92
N ASP A 187 -4.42 6.76 2.95
CA ASP A 187 -3.82 7.73 3.87
C ASP A 187 -2.82 7.06 4.82
N LEU A 188 -2.25 7.81 5.76
CA LEU A 188 -1.27 7.29 6.72
C LEU A 188 -1.88 6.28 7.71
N GLU A 189 -3.20 6.28 7.86
CA GLU A 189 -3.98 5.38 8.71
C GLU A 189 -4.57 4.18 7.94
N GLY A 190 -4.21 4.01 6.67
CA GLY A 190 -4.69 2.90 5.84
C GLY A 190 -6.10 3.09 5.26
N ARG A 191 -6.72 4.26 5.45
CA ARG A 191 -8.07 4.59 4.98
C ARG A 191 -8.06 5.07 3.54
N ARG A 192 -9.24 5.09 2.93
CA ARG A 192 -9.45 5.64 1.59
C ARG A 192 -9.15 7.14 1.56
N ILE A 193 -8.42 7.59 0.53
CA ILE A 193 -8.13 9.00 0.31
C ILE A 193 -9.33 9.72 -0.31
N SER A 194 -9.46 11.02 -0.02
CA SER A 194 -10.48 11.86 -0.64
C SER A 194 -10.12 12.15 -2.11
N PHE A 195 -11.15 12.48 -2.92
CA PHE A 195 -10.95 12.87 -4.31
C PHE A 195 -9.97 14.06 -4.45
N TRP A 196 -10.11 15.08 -3.62
CA TRP A 196 -9.22 16.24 -3.64
C TRP A 196 -7.77 15.90 -3.30
N ARG A 197 -7.55 14.95 -2.39
CA ARG A 197 -6.21 14.46 -2.07
C ARG A 197 -5.61 13.66 -3.23
N ALA A 198 -6.41 12.83 -3.89
CA ALA A 198 -5.99 12.10 -5.08
C ALA A 198 -5.66 13.05 -6.24
N LEU A 199 -6.47 14.11 -6.42
CA LEU A 199 -6.25 15.14 -7.41
C LEU A 199 -4.93 15.88 -7.17
N GLY A 200 -4.71 16.37 -5.95
CA GLY A 200 -3.46 17.04 -5.55
C GLY A 200 -2.23 16.15 -5.68
N ARG A 201 -2.38 14.83 -5.37
CA ARG A 201 -1.33 13.84 -5.53
C ARG A 201 -0.87 13.70 -6.99
N TYR A 202 -1.81 13.75 -7.93
CA TYR A 202 -1.45 13.72 -9.36
C TYR A 202 -0.70 14.99 -9.76
N LEU A 203 -1.11 16.18 -9.29
CA LEU A 203 -0.38 17.41 -9.51
C LEU A 203 1.04 17.36 -8.91
N ALA A 204 1.18 16.80 -7.72
CA ALA A 204 2.50 16.62 -7.09
C ALA A 204 3.44 15.69 -7.88
N LYS A 205 2.92 14.83 -8.77
CA LYS A 205 3.74 14.01 -9.69
C LYS A 205 4.49 14.90 -10.70
N PHE A 206 3.92 16.02 -11.14
CA PHE A 206 4.64 16.96 -12.00
C PHE A 206 5.90 17.49 -11.31
N LEU A 207 5.81 17.81 -10.01
CA LEU A 207 6.99 18.22 -9.26
C LEU A 207 8.05 17.11 -9.22
N SER A 208 7.64 15.86 -9.04
CA SER A 208 8.53 14.69 -9.08
C SER A 208 9.19 14.51 -10.45
N THR A 209 8.51 14.88 -11.54
CA THR A 209 9.05 14.84 -12.92
C THR A 209 10.06 15.94 -13.15
N ILE A 210 9.78 17.16 -12.69
CA ILE A 210 10.69 18.34 -12.84
C ILE A 210 12.02 18.06 -12.16
N ILE A 211 12.04 17.38 -11.02
CA ILE A 211 13.26 16.99 -10.30
C ILE A 211 13.85 15.70 -10.91
N LEU A 212 14.02 15.66 -12.23
CA LEU A 212 14.64 14.56 -12.99
C LEU A 212 14.12 13.16 -12.60
N CYS A 213 12.83 13.05 -12.27
CA CYS A 213 12.17 11.83 -11.81
C CYS A 213 12.72 11.25 -10.48
N ILE A 214 13.67 11.90 -9.81
CA ILE A 214 14.21 11.45 -8.51
C ILE A 214 13.07 11.31 -7.48
N GLY A 215 12.06 12.19 -7.55
CA GLY A 215 10.89 12.13 -6.68
C GLY A 215 10.12 10.82 -6.76
N PHE A 216 10.10 10.13 -7.90
CA PHE A 216 9.50 8.79 -8.05
C PHE A 216 10.43 7.71 -7.51
N MET A 217 11.74 7.84 -7.76
CA MET A 217 12.74 6.86 -7.34
C MET A 217 12.87 6.77 -5.82
N MET A 218 12.52 7.83 -5.08
CA MET A 218 12.51 7.85 -3.61
C MET A 218 11.73 6.69 -3.00
N ALA A 219 10.71 6.17 -3.69
CA ALA A 219 9.98 4.98 -3.26
C ALA A 219 10.85 3.70 -3.19
N GLY A 220 12.07 3.71 -3.75
CA GLY A 220 13.02 2.60 -3.69
C GLY A 220 13.81 2.55 -2.38
N TRP A 221 14.13 3.71 -1.78
CA TRP A 221 15.03 3.78 -0.62
C TRP A 221 14.45 4.44 0.63
N THR A 222 13.31 5.12 0.54
CA THR A 222 12.67 5.69 1.74
C THR A 222 12.12 4.60 2.64
N ARG A 223 12.14 4.81 3.96
CA ARG A 223 11.72 3.83 4.97
C ARG A 223 10.28 3.32 4.76
N ARG A 224 9.35 4.20 4.37
CA ARG A 224 7.95 3.88 4.07
C ARG A 224 7.71 3.67 2.57
N LYS A 225 8.77 3.51 1.76
CA LYS A 225 8.71 3.41 0.31
C LYS A 225 7.82 4.48 -0.34
N GLN A 226 7.84 5.71 0.21
CA GLN A 226 7.09 6.85 -0.29
C GLN A 226 7.88 7.60 -1.37
N ALA A 227 7.21 7.93 -2.46
CA ALA A 227 7.69 8.88 -3.45
C ALA A 227 7.43 10.32 -2.95
N LEU A 228 8.04 11.32 -3.58
CA LEU A 228 7.88 12.73 -3.19
C LEU A 228 6.40 13.17 -3.16
N HIS A 229 5.63 12.82 -4.18
CA HIS A 229 4.21 13.13 -4.27
C HIS A 229 3.36 12.40 -3.20
N ASP A 230 3.80 11.22 -2.73
CA ASP A 230 3.15 10.52 -1.63
C ASP A 230 3.38 11.26 -0.30
N MET A 231 4.61 11.76 -0.09
CA MET A 231 4.98 12.51 1.11
C MET A 231 4.23 13.84 1.18
N LEU A 232 4.17 14.58 0.06
CA LEU A 232 3.45 15.86 -0.03
C LEU A 232 1.95 15.73 0.27
N CYS A 233 1.34 14.61 -0.13
CA CYS A 233 -0.09 14.37 0.06
C CYS A 233 -0.41 13.47 1.26
N SER A 234 0.58 13.12 2.09
CA SER A 234 0.43 12.25 3.26
C SER A 234 -0.29 10.94 2.88
N THR A 235 0.21 10.25 1.87
CA THR A 235 -0.35 8.98 1.36
C THR A 235 0.67 7.86 1.40
N LEU A 236 0.15 6.62 1.43
CA LEU A 236 0.92 5.39 1.36
C LEU A 236 0.46 4.56 0.17
N VAL A 237 1.35 3.74 -0.36
CA VAL A 237 0.98 2.71 -1.32
C VAL A 237 1.31 1.36 -0.71
N LEU A 238 0.29 0.56 -0.45
CA LEU A 238 0.36 -0.71 0.26
C LEU A 238 0.11 -1.86 -0.69
N ASN A 239 0.68 -3.02 -0.38
CA ASN A 239 0.31 -4.28 -1.02
C ASN A 239 -1.07 -4.75 -0.50
N GLY A 240 -1.75 -5.60 -1.28
CA GLY A 240 -3.09 -6.09 -1.00
C GLY A 240 -4.21 -5.21 -1.57
N ARG A 241 -5.35 -5.83 -1.85
CA ARG A 241 -6.53 -5.15 -2.40
C ARG A 241 -7.39 -4.55 -1.28
N ALA A 242 -8.10 -3.47 -1.57
CA ALA A 242 -8.99 -2.84 -0.59
C ALA A 242 -10.12 -3.77 -0.10
N SER A 243 -10.55 -4.73 -0.93
CA SER A 243 -11.56 -5.73 -0.57
C SER A 243 -11.11 -6.71 0.52
N GLU A 244 -9.80 -6.94 0.65
CA GLU A 244 -9.20 -7.85 1.64
C GLU A 244 -9.17 -7.23 3.05
N PHE A 245 -9.39 -5.92 3.15
CA PHE A 245 -9.26 -5.13 4.37
C PHE A 245 -10.54 -4.39 4.76
N LYS A 246 -11.70 -4.78 4.23
CA LYS A 246 -12.98 -4.26 4.75
C LYS A 246 -13.12 -4.74 6.20
N PRO A 247 -13.20 -3.83 7.18
CA PRO A 247 -13.65 -4.23 8.50
C PRO A 247 -15.04 -4.80 8.33
N ASP A 248 -15.28 -6.00 8.88
CA ASP A 248 -16.59 -6.62 8.87
C ASP A 248 -17.60 -5.62 9.44
N ALA A 249 -18.55 -5.19 8.61
CA ALA A 249 -19.60 -4.26 9.01
C ALA A 249 -20.53 -4.85 10.09
N THR A 250 -20.36 -6.12 10.43
CA THR A 250 -21.09 -6.83 11.48
C THR A 250 -20.59 -6.51 12.90
N ALA A 251 -19.40 -5.89 13.05
CA ALA A 251 -18.87 -5.56 14.38
C ALA A 251 -19.44 -4.25 14.99
N THR A 252 -20.15 -3.42 14.22
CA THR A 252 -20.64 -2.11 14.68
C THR A 252 -22.11 -2.14 15.15
N GLY A 253 -22.74 -3.30 15.22
CA GLY A 253 -24.17 -3.43 15.44
C GLY A 253 -24.58 -4.08 16.76
N LYS A 254 -23.99 -3.72 17.91
CA LYS A 254 -24.62 -3.89 19.25
C LYS A 254 -24.03 -2.92 20.26
N SER A 255 -24.33 -1.65 20.10
CA SER A 255 -24.38 -0.74 21.21
C SER A 255 -25.67 -1.07 21.97
N ASN A 256 -25.56 -1.77 23.09
CA ASN A 256 -26.64 -1.90 24.04
C ASN A 256 -26.97 -0.51 24.58
N SER A 257 -28.09 0.04 24.14
CA SER A 257 -28.73 1.15 24.82
C SER A 257 -29.11 0.66 26.23
N PHE A 258 -28.41 1.11 27.24
CA PHE A 258 -28.88 1.11 28.59
C PHE A 258 -30.04 2.11 28.65
N SER A 259 -31.26 1.61 28.69
CA SER A 259 -32.41 2.39 29.14
C SER A 259 -32.55 2.17 30.64
N ALA A 260 -32.48 3.27 31.39
CA ALA A 260 -32.77 3.38 32.81
C ALA A 260 -34.22 3.04 33.12
#